data_31db4b1c5b55a64c5e3226de10f6de08
#
_entry.id   31db4b1c5b55a64c5e3226de10f6de08
#
_cell.length_a   1.000
_cell.length_b   1.000
_cell.length_c   1.000
_cell.angle_alpha   90.00
_cell.angle_beta   90.00
_cell.angle_gamma   90.00
#
_symmetry.space_group_name_H-M   'P 1'
#
loop_
_entity.id
_entity.type
_entity.pdbx_description
1 polymer ?
#
loop_
_entity_poly.entity_id
_entity_poly.type
_entity_poly.pdbx_seq_one_letter_code
_entity_poly.pdbx_strand_id
1 'polypeptide(L)'
;GIPHLAMPVITEQDDFLPAITWVFEEMERRYNVFQDYDVLTIVELNKVLVEQRKPKLPYIVMIMDEFSDWITSAGIEVENMLQRIAQKARAAGMHLIVATQRPSVDVITGLIKANIPSRIAFAVKSQIDSRTIIDVQGAEKLLGNGDMLYCPVGLSKPVRVQGCYVSD
;
A
#
# COMPACT_ATOMS: atom_id res chain seq x y z
N GLY A 1 -9.35 -19.75 7.91
CA GLY A 1 -8.71 -18.44 7.89
C GLY A 1 -7.36 -18.49 7.18
N ILE A 2 -6.82 -17.34 6.82
CA ILE A 2 -5.50 -17.20 6.17
C ILE A 2 -4.43 -17.28 7.29
N PRO A 3 -3.49 -18.27 7.26
CA PRO A 3 -2.55 -18.47 8.37
C PRO A 3 -1.49 -17.35 8.50
N HIS A 4 -1.37 -16.47 7.51
CA HIS A 4 -0.41 -15.37 7.48
C HIS A 4 -0.94 -14.07 8.09
N LEU A 5 -2.19 -14.02 8.52
CA LEU A 5 -2.77 -12.82 9.12
C LEU A 5 -2.10 -12.50 10.45
N ALA A 6 -1.56 -11.29 10.59
CA ALA A 6 -1.01 -10.77 11.84
C ALA A 6 -2.11 -10.38 12.83
N MET A 7 -3.30 -10.06 12.32
CA MET A 7 -4.53 -9.76 13.09
C MET A 7 -5.75 -10.20 12.29
N PRO A 8 -6.95 -10.32 12.90
CA PRO A 8 -8.19 -10.60 12.17
C PRO A 8 -8.42 -9.56 11.05
N VAL A 9 -9.18 -9.97 10.02
CA VAL A 9 -9.62 -9.03 8.98
C VAL A 9 -10.52 -7.98 9.66
N ILE A 10 -10.23 -6.71 9.39
CA ILE A 10 -10.95 -5.57 9.96
C ILE A 10 -12.09 -5.23 9.03
N THR A 11 -13.31 -5.28 9.57
CA THR A 11 -14.55 -4.97 8.85
C THR A 11 -15.30 -3.79 9.46
N GLU A 12 -15.02 -3.48 10.72
CA GLU A 12 -15.70 -2.42 11.46
C GLU A 12 -14.84 -1.16 11.51
N GLN A 13 -15.51 -0.01 11.42
CA GLN A 13 -14.85 1.30 11.42
C GLN A 13 -14.08 1.58 12.72
N ASP A 14 -14.64 1.13 13.85
CA ASP A 14 -14.04 1.35 15.18
C ASP A 14 -12.71 0.60 15.36
N ASP A 15 -12.47 -0.49 14.62
CA ASP A 15 -11.24 -1.26 14.66
C ASP A 15 -10.14 -0.69 13.75
N PHE A 16 -10.48 0.25 12.87
CA PHE A 16 -9.55 0.79 11.88
C PHE A 16 -8.43 1.63 12.51
N LEU A 17 -8.79 2.58 13.39
CA LEU A 17 -7.81 3.43 14.07
C LEU A 17 -6.84 2.60 14.94
N PRO A 18 -7.28 1.64 15.77
CA PRO A 18 -6.38 0.75 16.48
C PRO A 18 -5.42 -0.02 15.56
N ALA A 19 -5.90 -0.49 14.41
CA ALA A 19 -5.07 -1.23 13.47
C ALA A 19 -3.99 -0.35 12.80
N ILE A 20 -4.34 0.84 12.34
CA ILE A 20 -3.39 1.79 11.78
C ILE A 20 -2.37 2.22 12.82
N THR A 21 -2.79 2.45 14.05
CA THR A 21 -1.92 2.76 15.18
C THR A 21 -0.90 1.64 15.39
N TRP A 22 -1.35 0.38 15.44
CA TRP A 22 -0.46 -0.77 15.57
C TRP A 22 0.56 -0.86 14.42
N VAL A 23 0.13 -0.64 13.17
CA VAL A 23 1.04 -0.64 12.01
C VAL A 23 2.09 0.48 12.14
N PHE A 24 1.67 1.65 12.57
CA PHE A 24 2.54 2.79 12.78
C PHE A 24 3.57 2.52 13.90
N GLU A 25 3.12 2.02 15.05
CA GLU A 25 3.98 1.66 16.18
C GLU A 25 4.96 0.54 15.83
N GLU A 26 4.53 -0.48 15.10
CA GLU A 26 5.41 -1.55 14.62
C GLU A 26 6.49 -1.00 13.66
N MET A 27 6.14 -0.05 12.80
CA MET A 27 7.11 0.61 11.94
C MET A 27 8.17 1.35 12.78
N GLU A 28 7.76 2.15 13.75
CA GLU A 28 8.69 2.89 14.63
C GLU A 28 9.52 1.93 15.47
N ARG A 29 8.94 0.84 15.99
CA ARG A 29 9.69 -0.22 16.68
C ARG A 29 10.79 -0.81 15.80
N ARG A 30 10.52 -1.05 14.52
CA ARG A 30 11.51 -1.56 13.57
C ARG A 30 12.66 -0.59 13.37
N TYR A 31 12.38 0.69 13.27
CA TYR A 31 13.43 1.71 13.19
C TYR A 31 14.31 1.75 14.42
N ASN A 32 13.76 1.59 15.63
CA ASN A 32 14.56 1.47 16.85
C ASN A 32 15.49 0.25 16.80
N VAL A 33 14.96 -0.90 16.35
CA VAL A 33 15.79 -2.10 16.15
C VAL A 33 16.89 -1.87 15.12
N PHE A 34 16.62 -1.11 14.03
CA PHE A 34 17.67 -0.78 13.05
C PHE A 34 18.79 0.03 13.67
N GLN A 35 18.47 0.98 14.56
CA GLN A 35 19.48 1.75 15.29
C GLN A 35 20.33 0.85 16.20
N ASP A 36 19.72 -0.09 16.92
CA ASP A 36 20.44 -1.03 17.80
C ASP A 36 21.44 -1.92 17.04
N TYR A 37 21.19 -2.20 15.77
CA TYR A 37 22.05 -3.02 14.90
C TYR A 37 22.90 -2.20 13.93
N ASP A 38 22.85 -0.86 13.99
CA ASP A 38 23.52 0.06 13.06
C ASP A 38 23.27 -0.26 11.58
N VAL A 39 22.00 -0.45 11.24
CA VAL A 39 21.52 -0.75 9.87
C VAL A 39 20.39 0.20 9.48
N LEU A 40 20.10 0.31 8.18
CA LEU A 40 19.09 1.25 7.66
C LEU A 40 17.84 0.56 7.12
N THR A 41 17.90 -0.74 6.85
CA THR A 41 16.83 -1.47 6.18
C THR A 41 16.60 -2.84 6.78
N ILE A 42 15.38 -3.38 6.60
CA ILE A 42 15.05 -4.77 6.97
C ILE A 42 15.95 -5.78 6.24
N VAL A 43 16.41 -5.47 5.03
CA VAL A 43 17.29 -6.37 4.26
C VAL A 43 18.65 -6.51 4.95
N GLU A 44 19.22 -5.40 5.38
CA GLU A 44 20.49 -5.38 6.12
C GLU A 44 20.33 -6.05 7.48
N LEU A 45 19.28 -5.67 8.25
CA LEU A 45 18.97 -6.31 9.52
C LEU A 45 18.87 -7.84 9.38
N ASN A 46 18.12 -8.32 8.40
CA ASN A 46 17.92 -9.75 8.22
C ASN A 46 19.19 -10.50 7.82
N LYS A 47 20.16 -9.85 7.16
CA LYS A 47 21.50 -10.43 6.95
C LYS A 47 22.22 -10.61 8.28
N VAL A 48 22.29 -9.58 9.10
CA VAL A 48 22.92 -9.63 10.42
C VAL A 48 22.27 -10.66 11.33
N LEU A 49 20.93 -10.72 11.35
CA LEU A 49 20.20 -11.71 12.14
C LEU A 49 20.54 -13.16 11.73
N VAL A 50 20.63 -13.43 10.43
CA VAL A 50 21.02 -14.76 9.91
C VAL A 50 22.44 -15.12 10.33
N GLU A 51 23.40 -14.20 10.26
CA GLU A 51 24.79 -14.42 10.70
C GLU A 51 24.85 -14.72 12.20
N GLN A 52 23.97 -14.08 12.99
CA GLN A 52 23.81 -14.32 14.43
C GLN A 52 22.95 -15.54 14.77
N ARG A 53 22.48 -16.31 13.79
CA ARG A 53 21.55 -17.46 13.96
C ARG A 53 20.24 -17.07 14.66
N LYS A 54 19.78 -15.85 14.47
CA LYS A 54 18.50 -15.34 14.97
C LYS A 54 17.43 -15.41 13.87
N PRO A 55 16.14 -15.50 14.22
CA PRO A 55 15.06 -15.48 13.26
C PRO A 55 15.01 -14.15 12.52
N LYS A 56 14.71 -14.20 11.22
CA LYS A 56 14.49 -13.00 10.40
C LYS A 56 13.26 -12.23 10.88
N LEU A 57 13.33 -10.92 10.79
CA LEU A 57 12.16 -10.07 10.91
C LEU A 57 11.28 -10.24 9.66
N PRO A 58 9.99 -10.58 9.79
CA PRO A 58 9.11 -10.81 8.65
C PRO A 58 8.72 -9.51 7.95
N TYR A 59 8.43 -9.58 6.64
CA TYR A 59 7.74 -8.51 5.94
C TYR A 59 6.28 -8.46 6.37
N ILE A 60 5.70 -7.26 6.38
CA ILE A 60 4.27 -7.03 6.64
C ILE A 60 3.66 -6.43 5.37
N VAL A 61 2.52 -6.95 4.95
CA VAL A 61 1.72 -6.37 3.88
C VAL A 61 0.39 -5.95 4.47
N MET A 62 0.10 -4.65 4.37
CA MET A 62 -1.19 -4.08 4.73
C MET A 62 -2.01 -3.88 3.45
N ILE A 63 -3.19 -4.47 3.40
CA ILE A 63 -4.11 -4.36 2.25
C ILE A 63 -5.35 -3.60 2.73
N MET A 64 -5.65 -2.50 2.07
CA MET A 64 -6.83 -1.68 2.32
C MET A 64 -7.73 -1.75 1.10
N ASP A 65 -8.84 -2.45 1.24
CA ASP A 65 -9.90 -2.49 0.23
C ASP A 65 -10.86 -1.33 0.45
N GLU A 66 -11.37 -0.77 -0.62
CA GLU A 66 -12.20 0.44 -0.69
C GLU A 66 -11.70 1.58 0.22
N PHE A 67 -10.48 2.02 -0.06
CA PHE A 67 -9.78 3.06 0.71
C PHE A 67 -10.60 4.33 0.95
N SER A 68 -11.46 4.69 0.00
CA SER A 68 -12.33 5.87 0.11
C SER A 68 -13.23 5.84 1.34
N ASP A 69 -13.74 4.69 1.72
CA ASP A 69 -14.66 4.55 2.84
C ASP A 69 -13.93 4.70 4.18
N TRP A 70 -12.67 4.26 4.23
CA TRP A 70 -11.83 4.37 5.42
C TRP A 70 -11.32 5.79 5.63
N ILE A 71 -10.78 6.44 4.58
CA ILE A 71 -10.16 7.76 4.73
C ILE A 71 -11.17 8.87 4.98
N THR A 72 -12.37 8.78 4.41
CA THR A 72 -13.41 9.82 4.57
C THR A 72 -13.90 9.94 6.01
N SER A 73 -13.89 8.83 6.75
CA SER A 73 -14.37 8.76 8.14
C SER A 73 -13.28 8.85 9.19
N ALA A 74 -12.02 8.67 8.80
CA ALA A 74 -10.91 8.44 9.74
C ALA A 74 -10.33 9.70 10.39
N GLY A 75 -10.60 10.88 9.85
CA GLY A 75 -10.05 12.14 10.36
C GLY A 75 -8.56 12.35 10.06
N ILE A 76 -8.10 13.56 10.37
CA ILE A 76 -6.75 14.05 10.02
C ILE A 76 -5.63 13.25 10.68
N GLU A 77 -5.85 12.68 11.84
CA GLU A 77 -4.84 11.92 12.58
C GLU A 77 -4.45 10.63 11.84
N VAL A 78 -5.44 9.89 11.36
CA VAL A 78 -5.23 8.66 10.57
C VAL A 78 -4.59 8.99 9.23
N GLU A 79 -5.02 10.06 8.58
CA GLU A 79 -4.41 10.52 7.33
C GLU A 79 -2.92 10.81 7.51
N ASN A 80 -2.54 11.51 8.58
CA ASN A 80 -1.14 11.77 8.90
C ASN A 80 -0.34 10.50 9.18
N MET A 81 -0.92 9.53 9.92
CA MET A 81 -0.27 8.23 10.17
C MET A 81 -0.06 7.46 8.86
N LEU A 82 -1.08 7.36 8.02
CA LEU A 82 -0.99 6.69 6.72
C LEU A 82 0.07 7.34 5.81
N GLN A 83 0.14 8.67 5.81
CA GLN A 83 1.16 9.40 5.07
C GLN A 83 2.57 9.02 5.56
N ARG A 84 2.81 8.99 6.86
CA ARG A 84 4.11 8.61 7.44
C ARG A 84 4.45 7.15 7.16
N ILE A 85 3.46 6.25 7.25
CA ILE A 85 3.62 4.84 6.87
C ILE A 85 4.04 4.76 5.40
N ALA A 86 3.30 5.39 4.48
CA ALA A 86 3.61 5.36 3.05
C ALA A 86 5.02 5.90 2.72
N GLN A 87 5.52 6.88 3.47
CA GLN A 87 6.86 7.45 3.29
C GLN A 87 7.98 6.53 3.78
N LYS A 88 7.79 5.83 4.90
CA LYS A 88 8.87 5.15 5.63
C LYS A 88 8.77 3.62 5.61
N ALA A 89 7.60 3.04 5.40
CA ALA A 89 7.34 1.62 5.59
C ALA A 89 8.23 0.71 4.72
N ARG A 90 8.64 1.15 3.53
CA ARG A 90 9.45 0.36 2.61
C ARG A 90 10.78 -0.11 3.25
N ALA A 91 11.52 0.78 3.89
CA ALA A 91 12.77 0.43 4.55
C ALA A 91 12.55 -0.51 5.74
N ALA A 92 11.43 -0.33 6.46
CA ALA A 92 11.01 -1.20 7.56
C ALA A 92 10.47 -2.57 7.10
N GLY A 93 10.39 -2.84 5.78
CA GLY A 93 9.85 -4.08 5.25
C GLY A 93 8.33 -4.19 5.38
N MET A 94 7.65 -3.05 5.35
CA MET A 94 6.21 -2.98 5.41
C MET A 94 5.69 -2.40 4.07
N HIS A 95 4.70 -3.05 3.47
CA HIS A 95 4.16 -2.69 2.17
C HIS A 95 2.68 -2.37 2.30
N LEU A 96 2.27 -1.32 1.60
CA LEU A 96 0.90 -0.86 1.57
C LEU A 96 0.30 -1.09 0.19
N ILE A 97 -0.83 -1.79 0.15
CA ILE A 97 -1.67 -1.98 -1.05
C ILE A 97 -2.99 -1.29 -0.77
N VAL A 98 -3.34 -0.33 -1.60
CA VAL A 98 -4.56 0.46 -1.48
C VAL A 98 -5.41 0.24 -2.71
N ALA A 99 -6.65 -0.19 -2.53
CA ALA A 99 -7.63 -0.35 -3.58
C ALA A 99 -8.84 0.58 -3.37
N THR A 100 -9.41 1.08 -4.44
CA THR A 100 -10.66 1.84 -4.41
C THR A 100 -11.40 1.75 -5.74
N GLN A 101 -12.72 1.71 -5.69
CA GLN A 101 -13.61 1.81 -6.84
C GLN A 101 -14.06 3.26 -7.10
N ARG A 102 -13.64 4.21 -6.24
CA ARG A 102 -13.98 5.63 -6.32
C ARG A 102 -12.73 6.49 -6.56
N PRO A 103 -12.23 6.55 -7.81
CA PRO A 103 -10.99 7.25 -8.12
C PRO A 103 -11.21 8.78 -8.20
N SER A 104 -11.62 9.40 -7.10
CA SER A 104 -11.76 10.85 -7.00
C SER A 104 -10.44 11.52 -6.58
N VAL A 105 -10.29 12.80 -6.89
CA VAL A 105 -9.12 13.60 -6.49
C VAL A 105 -9.03 13.80 -4.98
N ASP A 106 -10.17 13.72 -4.29
CA ASP A 106 -10.24 13.84 -2.83
C ASP A 106 -9.74 12.56 -2.12
N VAL A 107 -9.84 11.42 -2.79
CA VAL A 107 -9.35 10.12 -2.30
C VAL A 107 -7.91 9.87 -2.75
N ILE A 108 -7.63 10.07 -4.04
CA ILE A 108 -6.31 9.87 -4.64
C ILE A 108 -5.60 11.23 -4.70
N THR A 109 -5.24 11.74 -3.55
CA THR A 109 -4.59 13.05 -3.41
C THR A 109 -3.17 13.06 -3.96
N GLY A 110 -2.63 14.26 -4.18
CA GLY A 110 -1.21 14.42 -4.59
C GLY A 110 -0.24 13.80 -3.58
N LEU A 111 -0.56 13.84 -2.29
CA LEU A 111 0.25 13.22 -1.23
C LEU A 111 0.24 11.68 -1.33
N ILE A 112 -0.92 11.07 -1.55
CA ILE A 112 -1.04 9.62 -1.78
C ILE A 112 -0.22 9.22 -3.01
N LYS A 113 -0.37 9.93 -4.13
CA LYS A 113 0.38 9.65 -5.36
C LYS A 113 1.90 9.77 -5.19
N ALA A 114 2.37 10.73 -4.41
CA ALA A 114 3.78 10.93 -4.15
C ALA A 114 4.41 9.79 -3.33
N ASN A 115 3.65 9.23 -2.40
CA ASN A 115 4.15 8.23 -1.45
C ASN A 115 3.81 6.78 -1.84
N ILE A 116 2.79 6.58 -2.71
CA ILE A 116 2.44 5.29 -3.32
C ILE A 116 2.61 5.43 -4.84
N PRO A 117 3.84 5.43 -5.35
CA PRO A 117 4.12 5.80 -6.73
C PRO A 117 3.85 4.68 -7.75
N SER A 118 3.80 3.42 -7.32
CA SER A 118 3.40 2.31 -8.21
C SER A 118 1.88 2.21 -8.23
N ARG A 119 1.29 2.22 -9.43
CA ARG A 119 -0.16 2.29 -9.59
C ARG A 119 -0.66 1.30 -10.64
N ILE A 120 -1.87 0.81 -10.42
CA ILE A 120 -2.59 -0.04 -11.36
C ILE A 120 -3.95 0.60 -11.61
N ALA A 121 -4.32 0.78 -12.86
CA ALA A 121 -5.67 1.14 -13.25
C ALA A 121 -6.31 -0.01 -14.05
N PHE A 122 -7.39 -0.54 -13.52
CA PHE A 122 -8.31 -1.38 -14.29
C PHE A 122 -9.21 -0.51 -15.16
N ALA A 123 -10.14 -1.13 -15.92
CA ALA A 123 -11.08 -0.41 -16.76
C ALA A 123 -11.90 0.59 -15.94
N VAL A 124 -11.91 1.85 -16.37
CA VAL A 124 -12.64 2.95 -15.74
C VAL A 124 -13.66 3.56 -16.72
N LYS A 125 -14.60 4.36 -16.21
CA LYS A 125 -15.67 4.93 -17.02
C LYS A 125 -15.26 6.14 -17.85
N SER A 126 -14.24 6.87 -17.40
CA SER A 126 -13.86 8.14 -18.03
C SER A 126 -12.33 8.35 -18.12
N GLN A 127 -11.93 9.25 -19.03
CA GLN A 127 -10.54 9.70 -19.10
C GLN A 127 -10.10 10.48 -17.84
N ILE A 128 -11.04 11.11 -17.15
CA ILE A 128 -10.79 11.83 -15.90
C ILE A 128 -10.37 10.84 -14.84
N ASP A 129 -11.09 9.72 -14.69
CA ASP A 129 -10.75 8.66 -13.74
C ASP A 129 -9.36 8.07 -14.05
N SER A 130 -9.09 7.80 -15.33
CA SER A 130 -7.78 7.32 -15.76
C SER A 130 -6.66 8.28 -15.33
N ARG A 131 -6.80 9.57 -15.61
CA ARG A 131 -5.81 10.59 -15.19
C ARG A 131 -5.72 10.71 -13.67
N THR A 132 -6.83 10.57 -12.96
CA THR A 132 -6.83 10.61 -11.50
C THR A 132 -5.97 9.48 -10.91
N ILE A 133 -6.01 8.27 -11.49
CA ILE A 133 -5.25 7.12 -10.99
C ILE A 133 -3.80 7.17 -11.48
N ILE A 134 -3.58 7.25 -12.79
CA ILE A 134 -2.27 7.01 -13.42
C ILE A 134 -1.67 8.21 -14.13
N ASP A 135 -2.23 9.40 -13.94
CA ASP A 135 -1.81 10.69 -14.54
C ASP A 135 -1.89 10.76 -16.08
N VAL A 136 -2.34 9.72 -16.74
CA VAL A 136 -2.54 9.64 -18.18
C VAL A 136 -3.90 9.05 -18.53
N GLN A 137 -4.37 9.29 -19.74
CA GLN A 137 -5.55 8.62 -20.29
C GLN A 137 -5.20 7.22 -20.79
N GLY A 138 -6.21 6.37 -20.93
CA GLY A 138 -6.05 5.04 -21.54
C GLY A 138 -6.79 3.92 -20.79
N ALA A 139 -6.97 4.04 -19.46
CA ALA A 139 -7.68 3.03 -18.69
C ALA A 139 -9.19 2.96 -19.07
N GLU A 140 -9.78 4.02 -19.63
CA GLU A 140 -11.14 4.03 -20.17
C GLU A 140 -11.31 3.18 -21.44
N LYS A 141 -10.19 2.71 -22.04
CA LYS A 141 -10.17 1.87 -23.24
C LYS A 141 -9.87 0.41 -22.94
N LEU A 142 -9.69 0.05 -21.69
CA LEU A 142 -9.44 -1.32 -21.26
C LEU A 142 -10.69 -2.18 -21.41
N LEU A 143 -10.47 -3.47 -21.64
CA LEU A 143 -11.53 -4.44 -21.93
C LEU A 143 -12.28 -4.98 -20.71
N GLY A 144 -11.80 -4.65 -19.48
CA GLY A 144 -12.28 -5.27 -18.25
C GLY A 144 -11.67 -6.64 -18.00
N ASN A 145 -12.26 -7.41 -17.08
CA ASN A 145 -11.83 -8.78 -16.77
C ASN A 145 -10.33 -8.92 -16.45
N GLY A 146 -9.75 -7.99 -15.71
CA GLY A 146 -8.35 -7.99 -15.33
C GLY A 146 -7.40 -7.33 -16.33
N ASP A 147 -7.91 -6.80 -17.45
CA ASP A 147 -7.11 -5.93 -18.35
C ASP A 147 -6.77 -4.64 -17.62
N MET A 148 -5.49 -4.29 -17.51
CA MET A 148 -5.02 -3.18 -16.67
C MET A 148 -3.86 -2.41 -17.29
N LEU A 149 -3.69 -1.18 -16.84
CA LEU A 149 -2.50 -0.38 -17.04
C LEU A 149 -1.69 -0.36 -15.75
N TYR A 150 -0.47 -0.86 -15.81
CA TYR A 150 0.47 -0.90 -14.69
C TYR A 150 1.54 0.18 -14.84
N CYS A 151 1.69 1.00 -13.83
CA CYS A 151 2.66 2.10 -13.74
C CYS A 151 3.63 1.82 -12.60
N PRO A 152 4.69 1.01 -12.79
CA PRO A 152 5.71 0.82 -11.77
C PRO A 152 6.60 2.04 -11.61
N VAL A 153 7.26 2.13 -10.46
CA VAL A 153 8.31 3.12 -10.24
C VAL A 153 9.43 2.96 -11.28
N GLY A 154 9.88 4.06 -11.87
CA GLY A 154 10.99 4.08 -12.81
C GLY A 154 10.63 3.90 -14.28
N LEU A 155 9.38 3.60 -14.62
CA LEU A 155 8.92 3.64 -16.00
C LEU A 155 8.17 4.95 -16.28
N SER A 156 8.47 5.54 -17.43
CA SER A 156 7.84 6.81 -17.89
C SER A 156 6.47 6.61 -18.54
N LYS A 157 6.11 5.37 -18.87
CA LYS A 157 4.83 5.03 -19.52
C LYS A 157 4.21 3.80 -18.88
N PRO A 158 2.87 3.75 -18.77
CA PRO A 158 2.16 2.56 -18.32
C PRO A 158 2.40 1.37 -19.25
N VAL A 159 2.46 0.19 -18.67
CA VAL A 159 2.50 -1.09 -19.39
C VAL A 159 1.13 -1.74 -19.29
N ARG A 160 0.58 -2.18 -20.43
CA ARG A 160 -0.66 -2.94 -20.44
C ARG A 160 -0.39 -4.38 -20.03
N VAL A 161 -1.12 -4.86 -19.05
CA VAL A 161 -0.96 -6.21 -18.47
C VAL A 161 -2.33 -6.85 -18.35
N GLN A 162 -2.40 -8.17 -18.57
CA GLN A 162 -3.60 -8.95 -18.31
C GLN A 162 -3.47 -9.65 -16.96
N GLY A 163 -4.35 -9.33 -16.03
CA GLY A 163 -4.49 -10.03 -14.77
C GLY A 163 -5.09 -11.41 -14.94
N CYS A 164 -4.73 -12.33 -14.04
CA CYS A 164 -5.37 -13.65 -14.01
C CYS A 164 -6.81 -13.54 -13.51
N TYR A 165 -7.65 -14.45 -13.97
CA TYR A 165 -8.96 -14.64 -13.38
C TYR A 165 -8.82 -15.35 -12.02
N VAL A 166 -9.50 -14.81 -11.01
CA VAL A 166 -9.64 -15.44 -9.70
C VAL A 166 -11.13 -15.72 -9.51
N SER A 167 -11.48 -16.99 -9.34
CA SER A 167 -12.88 -17.40 -9.00
C SER A 167 -13.15 -17.15 -7.52
N ASP A 168 -14.42 -16.95 -7.21
CA ASP A 168 -14.93 -16.92 -5.85
C ASP A 168 -14.70 -18.25 -5.10
#